data_e7cc648787d27bfdcd81eec90a8e0554
#
_entry.id   e7cc648787d27bfdcd81eec90a8e0554
#
_cell.length_a   1.000
_cell.length_b   1.000
_cell.length_c   1.000
_cell.angle_alpha   90.00
_cell.angle_beta   90.00
_cell.angle_gamma   90.00
#
_symmetry.space_group_name_H-M   'P 1'
#
loop_
_entity.id
_entity.type
_entity.pdbx_description
1 polymer ?
#
loop_
_entity_poly.entity_id
_entity_poly.type
_entity_poly.pdbx_seq_one_letter_code
_entity_poly.pdbx_strand_id
1 'polypeptide(L)'
;DSRYVYVTDDKGAVHALDKASGASIWKQDRLFLRKLTAPLVRRNLVVVGDVQGVVHFLSRDDGSFAARLSTDGSPIQAPLRPFGSNALVVQTRNGRVLAIEAQ
;
A
#
# COMPACT_ATOMS: atom_id res chain seq x y z
N ASP A 1 4.59 -11.91 1.00
CA ASP A 1 5.73 -12.80 1.18
C ASP A 1 5.32 -14.05 1.97
N SER A 2 6.18 -15.01 2.06
CA SER A 2 5.82 -16.33 2.58
C SER A 2 5.66 -16.36 4.10
N ARG A 3 6.23 -15.38 4.81
CA ARG A 3 6.26 -15.39 6.29
C ARG A 3 5.27 -14.38 6.89
N TYR A 4 5.03 -13.28 6.21
CA TYR A 4 4.22 -12.19 6.75
C TYR A 4 3.01 -11.94 5.88
N VAL A 5 1.96 -11.44 6.50
CA VAL A 5 0.74 -10.99 5.83
C VAL A 5 0.58 -9.52 6.12
N TYR A 6 0.21 -8.76 5.10
CA TYR A 6 -0.01 -7.32 5.23
C TYR A 6 -1.49 -7.03 5.02
N VAL A 7 -2.07 -6.26 5.90
CA VAL A 7 -3.50 -5.94 5.84
C VAL A 7 -3.70 -4.46 6.17
N THR A 8 -4.74 -3.87 5.60
CA THR A 8 -5.19 -2.53 5.98
C THR A 8 -6.50 -2.66 6.73
N ASP A 9 -6.69 -1.81 7.74
CA ASP A 9 -7.95 -1.80 8.47
C ASP A 9 -8.80 -0.59 8.08
N ASP A 10 -10.01 -0.52 8.60
CA ASP A 10 -10.95 0.53 8.25
C ASP A 10 -10.65 1.88 8.90
N LYS A 11 -9.66 1.92 9.79
CA LYS A 11 -9.21 3.16 10.42
C LYS A 11 -8.02 3.78 9.71
N GLY A 12 -7.51 3.14 8.67
CA GLY A 12 -6.38 3.64 7.91
C GLY A 12 -5.03 3.18 8.42
N ALA A 13 -4.99 2.07 9.15
CA ALA A 13 -3.72 1.49 9.59
C ALA A 13 -3.30 0.35 8.67
N VAL A 14 -1.99 0.23 8.47
CA VAL A 14 -1.39 -0.89 7.74
C VAL A 14 -0.69 -1.78 8.77
N HIS A 15 -0.97 -3.06 8.72
CA HIS A 15 -0.41 -4.02 9.67
C HIS A 15 0.43 -5.06 8.94
N ALA A 16 1.56 -5.41 9.53
CA ALA A 16 2.33 -6.58 9.14
C ALA A 16 2.18 -7.62 10.25
N LEU A 17 1.72 -8.79 9.90
CA LEU A 17 1.44 -9.85 10.86
C LEU A 17 2.26 -11.09 10.51
N ASP A 18 2.72 -11.79 11.54
CA ASP A 18 3.32 -13.11 11.35
C ASP A 18 2.23 -14.11 10.96
N LYS A 19 2.45 -14.83 9.88
CA LYS A 19 1.47 -15.73 9.30
C LYS A 19 1.14 -16.90 10.23
N ALA A 20 2.14 -17.39 10.95
CA ALA A 20 1.99 -18.57 11.79
C ALA A 20 1.31 -18.25 13.12
N SER A 21 1.64 -17.12 13.72
CA SER A 21 1.17 -16.78 15.08
C SER A 21 0.11 -15.69 15.11
N GLY A 22 -0.03 -14.91 14.02
CA GLY A 22 -0.88 -13.74 14.02
C GLY A 22 -0.31 -12.55 14.78
N ALA A 23 0.91 -12.67 15.29
CA ALA A 23 1.51 -11.59 16.07
C ALA A 23 1.82 -10.38 15.18
N SER A 24 1.66 -9.19 15.76
CA SER A 24 1.99 -7.95 15.05
C SER A 24 3.50 -7.78 14.97
N ILE A 25 3.98 -7.58 13.74
CA ILE A 25 5.39 -7.27 13.50
C ILE A 25 5.59 -5.76 13.53
N TRP A 26 4.73 -5.05 12.80
CA TRP A 26 4.68 -3.59 12.86
C TRP A 26 3.28 -3.12 12.47
N LYS A 27 2.98 -1.90 12.88
CA LYS A 27 1.73 -1.22 12.54
C LYS A 27 2.06 0.22 12.15
N GLN A 28 1.56 0.66 11.00
CA GLN A 28 1.68 2.04 10.57
C GLN A 28 0.31 2.69 10.60
N ASP A 29 0.09 3.63 11.51
CA ASP A 29 -1.22 4.25 11.72
C ASP A 29 -1.25 5.74 11.38
N ARG A 30 -0.22 6.26 10.72
CA ARG A 30 -0.19 7.68 10.33
C ARG A 30 -1.10 8.03 9.16
N LEU A 31 -1.72 7.02 8.54
CA LEU A 31 -2.70 7.22 7.48
C LEU A 31 -4.12 7.18 8.02
N PHE A 32 -4.27 7.49 9.28
CA PHE A 32 -5.54 7.48 10.00
C PHE A 32 -6.62 8.27 9.22
N LEU A 33 -7.81 7.71 9.11
CA LEU A 33 -8.98 8.25 8.40
C LEU A 33 -8.82 8.35 6.89
N ARG A 34 -7.72 7.87 6.32
CA ARG A 34 -7.62 7.71 4.87
C ARG A 34 -8.06 6.30 4.54
N LYS A 35 -9.04 6.15 3.69
CA LYS A 35 -9.46 4.82 3.25
C LYS A 35 -8.38 4.26 2.35
N LEU A 36 -7.81 3.14 2.74
CA LEU A 36 -6.69 2.55 2.04
C LEU A 36 -7.14 1.37 1.18
N THR A 37 -6.46 1.15 0.06
CA THR A 37 -6.62 -0.08 -0.70
C THR A 37 -5.96 -1.22 0.08
N ALA A 38 -6.26 -2.46 -0.33
CA ALA A 38 -5.48 -3.59 0.17
C ALA A 38 -4.01 -3.39 -0.20
N PRO A 39 -3.08 -3.80 0.66
CA PRO A 39 -1.66 -3.58 0.39
C PRO A 39 -1.14 -4.50 -0.70
N LEU A 40 -0.20 -3.99 -1.48
CA LEU A 40 0.51 -4.77 -2.49
C LEU A 40 1.99 -4.74 -2.14
N VAL A 41 2.61 -5.92 -2.07
CA VAL A 41 4.04 -6.04 -1.78
C VAL A 41 4.80 -6.03 -3.09
N ARG A 42 5.76 -5.11 -3.21
CA ARG A 42 6.70 -5.10 -4.34
C ARG A 42 8.10 -4.88 -3.79
N ARG A 43 8.98 -5.87 -3.97
CA ARG A 43 10.35 -5.85 -3.46
C ARG A 43 10.36 -5.62 -1.95
N ASN A 44 10.98 -4.57 -1.47
CA ASN A 44 11.05 -4.25 -0.04
C ASN A 44 10.00 -3.25 0.39
N LEU A 45 8.97 -3.05 -0.43
CA LEU A 45 7.94 -2.04 -0.19
C LEU A 45 6.57 -2.67 -0.05
N VAL A 46 5.79 -2.09 0.84
CA VAL A 46 4.35 -2.33 0.96
C VAL A 46 3.66 -1.07 0.44
N VAL A 47 2.80 -1.22 -0.55
CA VAL A 47 2.21 -0.09 -1.27
C VAL A 47 0.71 -0.05 -1.02
N VAL A 48 0.19 1.13 -0.68
CA VAL A 48 -1.25 1.35 -0.49
C VAL A 48 -1.65 2.65 -1.19
N GLY A 49 -2.86 2.68 -1.73
CA GLY A 49 -3.46 3.90 -2.27
C GLY A 49 -4.54 4.43 -1.32
N ASP A 50 -4.85 5.72 -1.38
CA ASP A 50 -5.85 6.32 -0.50
C ASP A 50 -6.92 7.09 -1.28
N VAL A 51 -7.90 7.63 -0.53
CA VAL A 51 -9.03 8.33 -1.14
C VAL A 51 -8.68 9.72 -1.66
N GLN A 52 -7.49 10.20 -1.33
CA GLN A 52 -7.03 11.50 -1.83
C GLN A 52 -6.13 11.35 -3.06
N GLY A 53 -6.03 10.15 -3.59
CA GLY A 53 -5.24 9.88 -4.79
C GLY A 53 -3.75 9.76 -4.53
N VAL A 54 -3.35 9.51 -3.30
CA VAL A 54 -1.94 9.39 -2.95
C VAL A 54 -1.56 7.92 -2.82
N VAL A 55 -0.43 7.55 -3.40
CA VAL A 55 0.15 6.22 -3.27
C VAL A 55 1.27 6.30 -2.23
N HIS A 56 1.17 5.49 -1.20
CA HIS A 56 2.15 5.47 -0.11
C HIS A 56 2.98 4.21 -0.21
N PHE A 57 4.29 4.38 -0.09
CA PHE A 57 5.26 3.30 -0.12
C PHE A 57 5.89 3.17 1.26
N LEU A 58 5.68 2.03 1.88
CA LEU A 58 6.18 1.76 3.23
C LEU A 58 7.30 0.75 3.17
N SER A 59 8.29 0.89 4.06
CA SER A 59 9.32 -0.12 4.20
C SER A 59 8.70 -1.42 4.72
N ARG A 60 8.99 -2.53 4.08
CA ARG A 60 8.48 -3.83 4.49
C ARG A 60 9.05 -4.26 5.84
N ASP A 61 10.23 -3.75 6.19
CA ASP A 61 10.92 -4.16 7.42
C ASP A 61 10.28 -3.58 8.68
N ASP A 62 9.88 -2.30 8.65
CA ASP A 62 9.40 -1.62 9.86
C ASP A 62 8.15 -0.77 9.64
N GLY A 63 7.63 -0.70 8.41
CA GLY A 63 6.44 0.10 8.12
C GLY A 63 6.66 1.59 8.02
N SER A 64 7.91 2.06 8.07
CA SER A 64 8.18 3.50 7.93
C SER A 64 7.91 3.96 6.50
N PHE A 65 7.61 5.26 6.35
CA PHE A 65 7.35 5.82 5.03
C PHE A 65 8.65 5.90 4.23
N ALA A 66 8.65 5.27 3.05
CA ALA A 66 9.78 5.32 2.13
C ALA A 66 9.55 6.37 1.04
N ALA A 67 8.33 6.49 0.53
CA ALA A 67 8.01 7.45 -0.51
C ALA A 67 6.50 7.68 -0.58
N ARG A 68 6.12 8.72 -1.30
CA ARG A 68 4.72 9.07 -1.53
C ARG A 68 4.61 9.67 -2.92
N LEU A 69 3.55 9.30 -3.64
CA LEU A 69 3.30 9.81 -4.99
C LEU A 69 1.86 10.29 -5.08
N SER A 70 1.68 11.56 -5.42
CA SER A 70 0.35 12.11 -5.66
C SER A 70 -0.05 11.85 -7.11
N THR A 71 -1.32 11.50 -7.31
CA THR A 71 -1.89 11.29 -8.64
C THR A 71 -2.76 12.49 -9.02
N ASP A 72 -3.99 12.25 -9.47
CA ASP A 72 -4.87 13.34 -9.91
C ASP A 72 -5.78 13.87 -8.81
N GLY A 73 -5.60 13.41 -7.58
CA GLY A 73 -6.40 13.85 -6.43
C GLY A 73 -7.71 13.11 -6.25
N SER A 74 -8.12 12.29 -7.21
CA SER A 74 -9.32 11.49 -7.06
C SER A 74 -8.99 10.18 -6.34
N PRO A 75 -10.00 9.54 -5.69
CA PRO A 75 -9.74 8.35 -4.90
C PRO A 75 -9.12 7.19 -5.66
N ILE A 76 -8.24 6.46 -5.00
CA ILE A 76 -7.76 5.18 -5.47
C ILE A 76 -8.59 4.12 -4.75
N GLN A 77 -9.52 3.51 -5.45
CA GLN A 77 -10.48 2.56 -4.89
C GLN A 77 -10.28 1.15 -5.43
N ALA A 78 -9.82 1.04 -6.67
CA ALA A 78 -9.53 -0.27 -7.26
C ALA A 78 -8.27 -0.85 -6.66
N PRO A 79 -8.16 -2.18 -6.54
CA PRO A 79 -6.94 -2.80 -6.04
C PRO A 79 -5.74 -2.42 -6.87
N LEU A 80 -4.61 -2.20 -6.20
CA LEU A 80 -3.33 -2.04 -6.88
C LEU A 80 -2.95 -3.38 -7.50
N ARG A 81 -2.43 -3.36 -8.73
CA ARG A 81 -2.11 -4.60 -9.42
C ARG A 81 -0.62 -4.68 -9.73
N PRO A 82 -0.02 -5.86 -9.58
CA PRO A 82 1.37 -6.02 -9.96
C PRO A 82 1.53 -5.91 -11.48
N PHE A 83 2.66 -5.37 -11.91
CA PHE A 83 2.98 -5.25 -13.32
C PHE A 83 4.46 -5.56 -13.50
N GLY A 84 4.76 -6.61 -14.27
CA GLY A 84 6.12 -7.10 -14.38
C GLY A 84 6.65 -7.58 -13.04
N SER A 85 7.96 -7.51 -12.83
CA SER A 85 8.58 -7.97 -11.60
C SER A 85 8.71 -6.88 -10.53
N ASN A 86 8.74 -5.60 -10.92
CA ASN A 86 9.03 -4.51 -10.00
C ASN A 86 7.96 -3.43 -9.94
N ALA A 87 7.08 -3.36 -10.92
CA ALA A 87 6.14 -2.26 -11.06
C ALA A 87 4.75 -2.62 -10.57
N LEU A 88 3.91 -1.61 -10.48
CA LEU A 88 2.50 -1.79 -10.16
C LEU A 88 1.68 -0.81 -11.00
N VAL A 89 0.40 -1.12 -11.16
CA VAL A 89 -0.55 -0.28 -11.87
C VAL A 89 -1.55 0.26 -10.86
N VAL A 90 -1.76 1.57 -10.92
CA VAL A 90 -2.71 2.30 -10.10
C VAL A 90 -3.76 2.90 -11.01
N GLN A 91 -5.03 2.78 -10.63
CA GLN A 91 -6.13 3.40 -11.34
C GLN A 91 -6.87 4.31 -10.38
N THR A 92 -7.11 5.56 -10.80
CA THR A 92 -7.88 6.51 -10.00
C THR A 92 -9.34 6.50 -10.45
N ARG A 93 -10.20 7.00 -9.59
CA ARG A 93 -11.63 7.09 -9.86
C ARG A 93 -11.94 7.92 -11.11
N ASN A 94 -11.16 8.97 -11.35
CA ASN A 94 -11.35 9.81 -12.53
C ASN A 94 -10.79 9.18 -13.81
N GLY A 95 -10.30 7.95 -13.73
CA GLY A 95 -9.89 7.19 -14.91
C GLY A 95 -8.42 7.29 -15.27
N ARG A 96 -7.60 7.93 -14.44
CA ARG A 96 -6.16 7.96 -14.68
C ARG A 96 -5.54 6.61 -14.35
N VAL A 97 -4.72 6.12 -15.25
CA VAL A 97 -3.99 4.86 -15.06
C VAL A 97 -2.50 5.16 -15.08
N LEU A 98 -1.79 4.68 -14.06
CA LEU A 98 -0.37 4.94 -13.90
C LEU A 98 0.36 3.62 -13.68
N ALA A 99 1.48 3.43 -14.38
CA ALA A 99 2.40 2.36 -14.08
C ALA A 99 3.56 2.97 -13.27
N ILE A 100 3.82 2.42 -12.10
CA ILE A 100 4.83 2.94 -11.18
C ILE A 100 5.84 1.84 -10.91
N GLU A 101 7.13 2.16 -11.07
CA GLU A 101 8.18 1.21 -10.79
C GLU A 101 8.62 1.32 -9.34
N ALA A 102 8.58 0.21 -8.60
CA ALA A 102 9.07 0.13 -7.24
C ALA A 102 10.56 -0.20 -7.26
N GLN A 103 11.35 0.54 -6.52
CA GLN A 103 12.79 0.33 -6.49
C GLN A 103 13.30 -0.17 -5.16
#